data_64285fb34ce1120421d0cc197e7ca525
#
_entry.id   64285fb34ce1120421d0cc197e7ca525
#
_cell.length_a   1.000
_cell.length_b   1.000
_cell.length_c   1.000
_cell.angle_alpha   90.00
_cell.angle_beta   90.00
_cell.angle_gamma   90.00
#
_symmetry.space_group_name_H-M   'P 1'
#
loop_
_entity.id
_entity.type
_entity.pdbx_description
1 polymer ?
#
loop_
_entity_poly.entity_id
_entity_poly.type
_entity_poly.pdbx_seq_one_letter_code
_entity_poly.pdbx_strand_id
1 'polypeptide(L)'
;SVAYKGFDATADSLLSRTRKHRLLRSGEAFSTSALVAEQTRIEALMRNNGYYYFSPTYTTFFADTVAHPGYVQLQVRPAAQRPAVAQRPWYIGHVYVTIRDENESNITGRLDRPGYTYFFPGTQIPLQPGVWRRSIQHMEGERFAAWAQKATVEHLYGLGIFSAMDVNYAPRDSSFNCDTLDVHVSATLAKPYDASLEMSGTYKSNEQIGPGLSYELSKHNAFRGAETVAWKLFGSYEWQLGASSSALNSYELGSQLSFKFPRLIMPWFNPTAMGRRYRRRIAIALTRAKLLGQPLPLQLYDYTPVNGTTTLALSGNWRNRSGFFTFVTVGGNLNYKWYTNPRKRHELNLFNLEYNSVIRTTAAFDSITRANPALYISMRDQLVPSISYIFTSTSPATDRHPYWVQFLLKEAGNVTSGLYAMTGRSFSETGKHLLRSPFSQFVKATAEGHYTRVFSPRLSLAMRAFAGVVYAYGNSTQAPYGEQFFVGGANSVRGFAVRTIGPGGYHTQRTKYSYIDQTGDVKLEANAELRTCLFGQLNGALFLDAGNVWLIRPDANRPESGLTLRNLKRIAVGTGVGLRYDLSLLVIRVDLGVGLHAPYDTGRQGFYNINRFKESLVLHFAIGYPF
;
A
#
# COMPACT_ATOMS: atom_id res chain seq x y z
N SER A 1 -9.34 42.71 2.66
CA SER A 1 -8.02 42.58 2.05
C SER A 1 -7.03 41.95 3.03
N VAL A 2 -5.97 41.24 2.52
CA VAL A 2 -4.94 40.61 3.36
C VAL A 2 -3.57 41.10 2.91
N ALA A 3 -2.80 41.70 3.82
CA ALA A 3 -1.44 42.18 3.56
C ALA A 3 -0.43 41.58 4.55
N TYR A 4 0.75 41.24 4.09
CA TYR A 4 1.88 40.76 4.91
C TYR A 4 2.90 41.90 4.99
N LYS A 5 3.27 42.34 6.20
CA LYS A 5 4.14 43.50 6.42
C LYS A 5 5.06 43.28 7.64
N GLY A 6 6.22 43.90 7.59
CA GLY A 6 7.16 43.98 8.73
C GLY A 6 8.00 42.73 8.97
N PHE A 7 8.02 41.79 8.04
CA PHE A 7 8.94 40.65 8.08
C PHE A 7 10.34 41.06 7.61
N ASP A 8 11.38 40.38 8.07
CA ASP A 8 12.71 40.56 7.56
C ASP A 8 12.82 40.16 6.07
N ALA A 9 13.86 40.58 5.37
CA ALA A 9 14.01 40.34 3.93
C ALA A 9 13.97 38.84 3.54
N THR A 10 14.48 37.96 4.39
CA THR A 10 14.48 36.52 4.14
C THR A 10 13.07 35.92 4.33
N ALA A 11 12.42 36.25 5.42
CA ALA A 11 11.06 35.80 5.70
C ALA A 11 10.06 36.38 4.67
N ASP A 12 10.19 37.64 4.29
CA ASP A 12 9.36 38.28 3.26
C ASP A 12 9.54 37.58 1.89
N SER A 13 10.76 37.25 1.51
CA SER A 13 11.04 36.48 0.30
C SER A 13 10.38 35.07 0.35
N LEU A 14 10.44 34.37 1.49
CA LEU A 14 9.77 33.08 1.69
C LEU A 14 8.24 33.18 1.57
N LEU A 15 7.64 34.16 2.24
CA LEU A 15 6.21 34.41 2.24
C LEU A 15 5.71 34.84 0.85
N SER A 16 6.47 35.62 0.10
CA SER A 16 6.11 36.07 -1.26
C SER A 16 6.17 34.90 -2.26
N ARG A 17 7.20 34.06 -2.23
CA ARG A 17 7.32 32.86 -3.07
C ARG A 17 6.24 31.82 -2.82
N THR A 18 5.73 31.74 -1.59
CA THR A 18 4.66 30.81 -1.19
C THR A 18 3.26 31.45 -1.23
N ARG A 19 3.09 32.59 -1.90
CA ARG A 19 1.82 33.33 -1.98
C ARG A 19 0.65 32.46 -2.45
N LYS A 20 0.87 31.52 -3.37
CA LYS A 20 -0.16 30.60 -3.88
C LYS A 20 -0.70 29.63 -2.82
N HIS A 21 0.07 29.39 -1.77
CA HIS A 21 -0.28 28.46 -0.67
C HIS A 21 -0.84 29.18 0.57
N ARG A 22 -1.07 30.49 0.51
CA ARG A 22 -1.69 31.25 1.60
C ARG A 22 -3.12 30.75 1.85
N LEU A 23 -3.45 30.58 3.13
CA LEU A 23 -4.79 30.14 3.56
C LEU A 23 -5.72 31.32 3.76
N LEU A 24 -5.17 32.53 3.97
CA LEU A 24 -5.92 33.77 4.05
C LEU A 24 -5.98 34.43 2.67
N ARG A 25 -7.17 34.49 2.09
CA ARG A 25 -7.40 35.09 0.76
C ARG A 25 -8.36 36.26 0.85
N SER A 26 -8.10 37.27 0.02
CA SER A 26 -9.01 38.40 -0.09
C SER A 26 -10.35 37.95 -0.71
N GLY A 27 -11.46 38.37 -0.13
CA GLY A 27 -12.80 38.01 -0.58
C GLY A 27 -13.43 36.80 0.13
N GLU A 28 -12.66 36.07 0.94
CA GLU A 28 -13.20 34.97 1.77
C GLU A 28 -13.75 35.50 3.11
N ALA A 29 -14.67 34.74 3.71
CA ALA A 29 -15.22 35.05 5.01
C ALA A 29 -14.16 35.04 6.11
N PHE A 30 -14.23 36.00 7.05
CA PHE A 30 -13.32 36.05 8.19
C PHE A 30 -13.57 34.84 9.10
N SER A 31 -12.51 34.12 9.47
CA SER A 31 -12.58 32.96 10.35
C SER A 31 -11.33 32.89 11.23
N THR A 32 -11.53 32.71 12.54
CA THR A 32 -10.45 32.53 13.50
C THR A 32 -9.68 31.23 13.24
N SER A 33 -10.34 30.17 12.77
CA SER A 33 -9.70 28.92 12.39
C SER A 33 -8.75 29.11 11.20
N ALA A 34 -9.09 29.97 10.24
CA ALA A 34 -8.21 30.31 9.12
C ALA A 34 -6.98 31.10 9.58
N LEU A 35 -7.10 31.96 10.60
CA LEU A 35 -5.96 32.66 11.20
C LEU A 35 -4.98 31.68 11.86
N VAL A 36 -5.48 30.75 12.67
CA VAL A 36 -4.66 29.72 13.33
C VAL A 36 -4.01 28.81 12.29
N ALA A 37 -4.73 28.42 11.26
CA ALA A 37 -4.17 27.60 10.17
C ALA A 37 -3.05 28.33 9.42
N GLU A 38 -3.18 29.64 9.18
CA GLU A 38 -2.14 30.45 8.55
C GLU A 38 -0.91 30.64 9.46
N GLN A 39 -1.10 30.80 10.78
CA GLN A 39 0.03 30.81 11.75
C GLN A 39 0.81 29.50 11.69
N THR A 40 0.12 28.37 11.69
CA THR A 40 0.74 27.03 11.57
C THR A 40 1.45 26.86 10.24
N ARG A 41 0.88 27.38 9.13
CA ARG A 41 1.54 27.36 7.82
C ARG A 41 2.81 28.21 7.81
N ILE A 42 2.79 29.41 8.39
CA ILE A 42 3.96 30.29 8.49
C ILE A 42 5.03 29.65 9.37
N GLU A 43 4.66 29.07 10.53
CA GLU A 43 5.59 28.33 11.37
C GLU A 43 6.28 27.20 10.59
N ALA A 44 5.49 26.36 9.92
CA ALA A 44 6.03 25.26 9.14
C ALA A 44 6.98 25.74 8.04
N LEU A 45 6.62 26.85 7.35
CA LEU A 45 7.48 27.45 6.33
C LEU A 45 8.81 27.95 6.92
N MET A 46 8.74 28.67 8.04
CA MET A 46 9.93 29.22 8.69
C MET A 46 10.82 28.10 9.26
N ARG A 47 10.24 27.14 9.99
CA ARG A 47 11.00 26.01 10.54
C ARG A 47 11.60 25.10 9.47
N ASN A 48 10.97 24.97 8.31
CA ASN A 48 11.55 24.23 7.19
C ASN A 48 12.69 24.99 6.50
N ASN A 49 12.89 26.27 6.81
CA ASN A 49 13.94 27.11 6.26
C ASN A 49 14.97 27.58 7.29
N GLY A 50 15.13 26.84 8.37
CA GLY A 50 16.21 27.05 9.33
C GLY A 50 15.80 27.68 10.66
N TYR A 51 14.62 28.26 10.78
CA TYR A 51 14.21 28.97 12.00
C TYR A 51 13.71 28.00 13.08
N TYR A 52 14.63 27.26 13.70
CA TYR A 52 14.33 26.20 14.66
C TYR A 52 13.43 26.65 15.82
N TYR A 53 13.70 27.82 16.40
CA TYR A 53 12.96 28.37 17.52
C TYR A 53 11.69 29.17 17.12
N PHE A 54 11.33 29.18 15.84
CA PHE A 54 10.12 29.89 15.42
C PHE A 54 8.87 29.20 15.96
N SER A 55 7.94 29.98 16.54
CA SER A 55 6.66 29.54 17.11
C SER A 55 5.49 30.19 16.37
N PRO A 56 4.30 29.56 16.30
CA PRO A 56 3.09 30.16 15.74
C PRO A 56 2.77 31.52 16.37
N THR A 57 3.01 31.66 17.66
CA THR A 57 2.78 32.90 18.45
C THR A 57 3.62 34.10 18.00
N TYR A 58 4.65 33.87 17.19
CA TYR A 58 5.48 34.95 16.62
C TYR A 58 4.89 35.56 15.35
N THR A 59 3.68 35.12 14.96
CA THR A 59 2.87 35.74 13.91
C THR A 59 1.61 36.35 14.52
N THR A 60 1.41 37.65 14.32
CA THR A 60 0.26 38.38 14.85
C THR A 60 -0.62 38.93 13.73
N PHE A 61 -1.89 39.14 14.03
CA PHE A 61 -2.86 39.66 13.09
C PHE A 61 -3.43 40.99 13.61
N PHE A 62 -3.46 41.99 12.74
CA PHE A 62 -4.12 43.26 12.98
C PHE A 62 -5.32 43.33 12.04
N ALA A 63 -6.51 43.42 12.62
CA ALA A 63 -7.76 43.47 11.89
C ALA A 63 -8.37 44.89 12.01
N ASP A 64 -8.56 45.57 10.90
CA ASP A 64 -9.33 46.81 10.82
C ASP A 64 -10.74 46.52 10.31
N THR A 65 -11.72 46.79 11.15
CA THR A 65 -13.16 46.59 10.88
C THR A 65 -13.88 47.90 10.70
N VAL A 66 -13.19 49.03 10.88
CA VAL A 66 -13.79 50.37 10.92
C VAL A 66 -13.75 51.06 9.55
N ALA A 67 -12.63 50.95 8.83
CA ALA A 67 -12.41 51.64 7.55
C ALA A 67 -13.47 51.30 6.48
N HIS A 68 -14.00 50.09 6.49
CA HIS A 68 -15.01 49.62 5.53
C HIS A 68 -16.05 48.74 6.26
N PRO A 69 -17.24 49.21 6.55
CA PRO A 69 -18.28 48.43 7.20
C PRO A 69 -18.61 47.13 6.41
N GLY A 70 -18.67 46.02 7.12
CA GLY A 70 -18.91 44.69 6.51
C GLY A 70 -17.68 44.01 5.92
N TYR A 71 -16.51 44.66 5.94
CA TYR A 71 -15.24 44.07 5.46
C TYR A 71 -14.15 44.18 6.52
N VAL A 72 -13.30 43.15 6.60
CA VAL A 72 -12.13 43.11 7.46
C VAL A 72 -10.87 43.35 6.63
N GLN A 73 -10.09 44.39 6.97
CA GLN A 73 -8.75 44.55 6.44
C GLN A 73 -7.75 43.89 7.39
N LEU A 74 -7.07 42.84 6.92
CA LEU A 74 -6.18 42.02 7.75
C LEU A 74 -4.72 42.28 7.39
N GLN A 75 -3.91 42.58 8.41
CA GLN A 75 -2.46 42.66 8.28
C GLN A 75 -1.83 41.55 9.10
N VAL A 76 -1.01 40.72 8.43
CA VAL A 76 -0.19 39.69 9.05
C VAL A 76 1.19 40.28 9.33
N ARG A 77 1.60 40.32 10.59
CA ARG A 77 2.88 40.92 11.03
C ARG A 77 3.62 39.96 11.96
N PRO A 78 4.96 40.06 12.02
CA PRO A 78 5.71 39.42 13.09
C PRO A 78 5.38 40.05 14.43
N ALA A 79 5.32 39.25 15.49
CA ALA A 79 5.17 39.74 16.86
C ALA A 79 6.34 40.63 17.27
N ALA A 80 6.06 41.71 18.01
CA ALA A 80 7.10 42.66 18.44
C ALA A 80 8.13 42.00 19.39
N GLN A 81 7.68 41.17 20.31
CA GLN A 81 8.53 40.48 21.28
C GLN A 81 8.89 39.07 20.78
N ARG A 82 9.90 38.97 19.92
CA ARG A 82 10.48 37.71 19.47
C ARG A 82 11.91 37.55 20.00
N PRO A 83 12.26 36.40 20.59
CA PRO A 83 13.65 36.16 20.97
C PRO A 83 14.60 36.25 19.78
N ALA A 84 15.80 36.79 19.97
CA ALA A 84 16.81 36.90 18.90
C ALA A 84 17.14 35.54 18.25
N VAL A 85 17.09 34.45 19.03
CA VAL A 85 17.32 33.08 18.56
C VAL A 85 16.24 32.60 17.56
N ALA A 86 15.02 33.15 17.63
CA ALA A 86 13.93 32.83 16.70
C ALA A 86 13.96 33.68 15.42
N GLN A 87 14.83 34.68 15.35
CA GLN A 87 14.91 35.61 14.21
C GLN A 87 16.01 35.25 13.21
N ARG A 88 16.75 34.18 13.45
CA ARG A 88 17.85 33.75 12.59
C ARG A 88 17.74 32.27 12.22
N PRO A 89 18.27 31.87 11.05
CA PRO A 89 18.33 30.46 10.68
C PRO A 89 19.43 29.73 11.47
N TRP A 90 19.18 28.46 11.76
CA TRP A 90 20.09 27.54 12.44
C TRP A 90 20.57 26.47 11.46
N TYR A 91 21.79 26.00 11.66
CA TYR A 91 22.46 25.00 10.83
C TYR A 91 22.74 23.75 11.65
N ILE A 92 22.72 22.61 11.01
CA ILE A 92 23.03 21.32 11.66
C ILE A 92 24.53 21.19 11.85
N GLY A 93 24.92 20.87 13.06
CA GLY A 93 26.28 20.56 13.45
C GLY A 93 26.56 19.07 13.52
N HIS A 94 27.25 18.65 14.57
CA HIS A 94 27.62 17.27 14.80
C HIS A 94 26.45 16.44 15.31
N VAL A 95 26.43 15.12 14.99
CA VAL A 95 25.41 14.18 15.44
C VAL A 95 26.00 13.23 16.46
N TYR A 96 25.47 13.26 17.67
CA TYR A 96 25.82 12.36 18.76
C TYR A 96 24.75 11.30 18.89
N VAL A 97 25.14 10.02 18.82
CA VAL A 97 24.21 8.89 18.94
C VAL A 97 24.58 8.08 20.16
N THR A 98 23.70 8.05 21.16
CA THR A 98 23.85 7.24 22.36
C THR A 98 22.94 6.04 22.27
N ILE A 99 23.52 4.85 22.19
CA ILE A 99 22.81 3.59 22.11
C ILE A 99 22.84 2.94 23.48
N ARG A 100 21.70 2.49 23.99
CA ARG A 100 21.56 1.74 25.25
C ARG A 100 20.95 0.38 24.97
N ASP A 101 21.28 -0.59 25.81
CA ASP A 101 20.59 -1.88 25.87
C ASP A 101 19.74 -1.89 27.16
N GLU A 102 18.60 -2.58 27.14
CA GLU A 102 17.76 -2.75 28.35
C GLU A 102 18.53 -3.40 29.50
N ASN A 103 19.52 -4.25 29.20
CA ASN A 103 20.30 -5.00 30.19
C ASN A 103 21.66 -4.38 30.55
N GLU A 104 22.20 -3.50 29.72
CA GLU A 104 23.49 -2.83 29.95
C GLU A 104 23.34 -1.31 29.84
N SER A 105 23.33 -0.64 31.00
CA SER A 105 23.25 0.83 31.07
C SER A 105 24.62 1.53 30.95
N ASN A 106 25.73 0.81 31.13
CA ASN A 106 27.07 1.38 31.13
C ASN A 106 27.61 1.56 29.70
N ILE A 107 27.73 2.81 29.30
CA ILE A 107 28.32 3.20 28.01
C ILE A 107 29.84 3.15 28.15
N THR A 108 30.47 2.19 27.49
CA THR A 108 31.94 1.99 27.52
C THR A 108 32.57 2.20 26.14
N GLY A 109 31.82 1.97 25.08
CA GLY A 109 32.31 2.08 23.71
C GLY A 109 32.09 3.47 23.12
N ARG A 110 33.06 3.94 22.33
CA ARG A 110 32.98 5.15 21.51
C ARG A 110 33.51 4.89 20.10
N LEU A 111 32.79 5.40 19.11
CA LEU A 111 33.20 5.32 17.70
C LEU A 111 32.98 6.66 17.02
N ASP A 112 34.07 7.29 16.58
CA ASP A 112 34.01 8.55 15.83
C ASP A 112 34.01 8.28 14.32
N ARG A 113 33.13 8.98 13.61
CA ARG A 113 33.00 8.99 12.15
C ARG A 113 32.76 10.43 11.68
N PRO A 114 33.08 10.78 10.43
CA PRO A 114 32.83 12.13 9.93
C PRO A 114 31.37 12.56 10.14
N GLY A 115 31.15 13.64 10.91
CA GLY A 115 29.84 14.17 11.28
C GLY A 115 29.07 13.41 12.36
N TYR A 116 29.61 12.30 12.89
CA TYR A 116 28.92 11.43 13.87
C TYR A 116 29.86 10.92 14.95
N THR A 117 29.38 10.93 16.19
CA THR A 117 30.01 10.22 17.31
C THR A 117 28.99 9.26 17.94
N TYR A 118 29.36 8.00 18.06
CA TYR A 118 28.53 6.94 18.62
C TYR A 118 29.04 6.54 20.00
N PHE A 119 28.13 6.46 20.98
CA PHE A 119 28.35 5.94 22.32
C PHE A 119 27.49 4.69 22.51
N PHE A 120 28.06 3.59 22.98
CA PHE A 120 27.37 2.32 23.08
C PHE A 120 27.91 1.45 24.23
N PRO A 121 27.14 0.46 24.73
CA PRO A 121 27.62 -0.51 25.69
C PRO A 121 28.53 -1.54 25.02
N GLY A 122 29.53 -2.02 25.78
CA GLY A 122 30.45 -3.06 25.34
C GLY A 122 31.49 -2.62 24.32
N THR A 123 32.09 -3.60 23.64
CA THR A 123 33.23 -3.39 22.70
C THR A 123 32.78 -3.28 21.23
N GLN A 124 31.60 -3.76 20.90
CA GLN A 124 31.09 -3.76 19.53
C GLN A 124 29.80 -2.94 19.43
N ILE A 125 29.75 -2.04 18.44
CA ILE A 125 28.55 -1.27 18.19
C ILE A 125 27.36 -2.19 17.84
N PRO A 126 26.25 -2.14 18.58
CA PRO A 126 25.13 -3.06 18.39
C PRO A 126 24.31 -2.77 17.11
N LEU A 127 24.40 -1.56 16.58
CA LEU A 127 23.75 -1.16 15.33
C LEU A 127 24.77 -0.44 14.42
N GLN A 128 24.93 -0.93 13.19
CA GLN A 128 25.92 -0.42 12.25
C GLN A 128 25.74 1.09 11.98
N PRO A 129 26.83 1.89 11.89
CA PRO A 129 26.77 3.32 11.57
C PRO A 129 26.01 3.66 10.30
N GLY A 130 26.02 2.75 9.33
CA GLY A 130 25.27 2.89 8.08
C GLY A 130 23.75 2.98 8.25
N VAL A 131 23.18 2.38 9.31
CA VAL A 131 21.74 2.46 9.63
C VAL A 131 21.40 3.88 10.08
N TRP A 132 22.15 4.41 11.05
CA TRP A 132 21.96 5.77 11.55
C TRP A 132 22.09 6.81 10.46
N ARG A 133 23.12 6.73 9.63
CA ARG A 133 23.36 7.65 8.51
C ARG A 133 22.28 7.60 7.43
N ARG A 134 21.55 6.50 7.30
CA ARG A 134 20.39 6.39 6.40
C ARG A 134 19.12 6.94 7.01
N SER A 135 18.94 6.75 8.30
CA SER A 135 17.73 7.12 9.03
C SER A 135 17.71 8.58 9.43
N ILE A 136 18.85 9.14 9.82
CA ILE A 136 18.98 10.56 10.18
C ILE A 136 19.01 11.38 8.89
N GLN A 137 18.01 12.26 8.75
CA GLN A 137 17.78 13.03 7.53
C GLN A 137 18.49 14.39 7.52
N HIS A 138 19.23 14.72 8.54
CA HIS A 138 20.08 15.90 8.59
C HIS A 138 21.51 15.56 8.18
N MET A 139 22.17 16.53 7.53
CA MET A 139 23.60 16.49 7.26
C MET A 139 24.29 17.70 7.89
N GLU A 140 25.51 17.52 8.36
CA GLU A 140 26.33 18.60 8.88
C GLU A 140 26.46 19.74 7.87
N GLY A 141 26.25 20.99 8.33
CA GLY A 141 26.26 22.20 7.50
C GLY A 141 24.96 22.54 6.78
N GLU A 142 23.96 21.66 6.74
CA GLU A 142 22.63 22.00 6.23
C GLU A 142 21.88 22.94 7.16
N ARG A 143 20.94 23.73 6.61
CA ARG A 143 19.95 24.43 7.43
C ARG A 143 19.07 23.42 8.13
N PHE A 144 18.69 23.73 9.37
CA PHE A 144 17.62 22.97 10.04
C PHE A 144 16.35 22.96 9.19
N ALA A 145 15.66 21.83 9.16
CA ALA A 145 14.37 21.69 8.51
C ALA A 145 13.46 20.79 9.35
N ALA A 146 12.29 21.28 9.71
CA ALA A 146 11.34 20.54 10.54
C ALA A 146 10.87 19.23 9.89
N TRP A 147 10.72 19.20 8.55
CA TRP A 147 10.41 17.97 7.83
C TRP A 147 11.49 16.89 8.02
N ALA A 148 12.79 17.30 8.05
CA ALA A 148 13.89 16.37 8.22
C ALA A 148 13.96 15.82 9.66
N GLN A 149 13.63 16.65 10.66
CA GLN A 149 13.43 16.21 12.04
C GLN A 149 12.33 15.15 12.13
N LYS A 150 11.15 15.46 11.59
CA LYS A 150 10.01 14.53 11.57
C LYS A 150 10.36 13.23 10.85
N ALA A 151 10.95 13.32 9.67
CA ALA A 151 11.35 12.16 8.89
C ALA A 151 12.44 11.33 9.59
N THR A 152 13.37 11.95 10.32
CA THR A 152 14.37 11.22 11.13
C THR A 152 13.69 10.38 12.21
N VAL A 153 12.76 10.97 12.95
CA VAL A 153 12.00 10.28 13.99
C VAL A 153 11.17 9.14 13.40
N GLU A 154 10.42 9.41 12.35
CA GLU A 154 9.59 8.39 11.65
C GLU A 154 10.45 7.23 11.10
N HIS A 155 11.62 7.53 10.54
CA HIS A 155 12.51 6.49 10.01
C HIS A 155 13.10 5.60 11.11
N LEU A 156 13.56 6.20 12.18
CA LEU A 156 14.15 5.47 13.30
C LEU A 156 13.08 4.59 13.99
N TYR A 157 11.90 5.14 14.29
CA TYR A 157 10.79 4.33 14.82
C TYR A 157 10.34 3.24 13.86
N GLY A 158 10.33 3.53 12.56
CA GLY A 158 9.97 2.58 11.50
C GLY A 158 10.91 1.38 11.37
N LEU A 159 12.10 1.41 11.99
CA LEU A 159 12.99 0.24 12.08
C LEU A 159 12.43 -0.85 13.01
N GLY A 160 11.60 -0.49 14.00
CA GLY A 160 10.97 -1.43 14.92
C GLY A 160 11.94 -2.17 15.86
N ILE A 161 13.10 -1.59 16.13
CA ILE A 161 14.16 -2.19 16.93
C ILE A 161 14.45 -1.43 18.23
N PHE A 162 13.72 -0.35 18.48
CA PHE A 162 13.90 0.50 19.66
C PHE A 162 12.70 0.40 20.58
N SER A 163 12.95 0.23 21.88
CA SER A 163 11.93 0.33 22.94
C SER A 163 11.68 1.79 23.35
N ALA A 164 12.72 2.61 23.30
CA ALA A 164 12.63 4.05 23.55
C ALA A 164 13.61 4.80 22.64
N MET A 165 13.22 5.99 22.20
CA MET A 165 14.08 6.85 21.39
C MET A 165 13.70 8.30 21.56
N ASP A 166 14.72 9.15 21.62
CA ASP A 166 14.60 10.59 21.68
C ASP A 166 15.59 11.27 20.74
N VAL A 167 15.18 12.36 20.10
CA VAL A 167 16.00 13.14 19.16
C VAL A 167 15.92 14.61 19.55
N ASN A 168 16.97 15.10 20.17
CA ASN A 168 17.09 16.45 20.66
C ASN A 168 18.08 17.28 19.84
N TYR A 169 17.81 18.57 19.73
CA TYR A 169 18.64 19.55 19.07
C TYR A 169 19.08 20.59 20.10
N ALA A 170 20.36 20.73 20.29
CA ALA A 170 20.92 21.67 21.24
C ALA A 170 21.88 22.64 20.54
N PRO A 171 21.89 23.93 20.90
CA PRO A 171 22.93 24.84 20.45
C PRO A 171 24.31 24.32 20.83
N ARG A 172 25.25 24.39 19.89
CA ARG A 172 26.66 23.98 20.16
C ARG A 172 27.29 24.79 21.28
N ASP A 173 26.90 26.06 21.38
CA ASP A 173 27.30 26.96 22.46
C ASP A 173 26.08 27.34 23.30
N SER A 174 26.12 27.07 24.59
CA SER A 174 25.07 27.38 25.58
C SER A 174 24.79 28.89 25.73
N SER A 175 25.72 29.76 25.31
CA SER A 175 25.53 31.22 25.28
C SER A 175 24.63 31.69 24.12
N PHE A 176 24.22 30.80 23.23
CA PHE A 176 23.47 31.12 22.01
C PHE A 176 24.18 32.10 21.04
N ASN A 177 25.48 32.27 21.13
CA ASN A 177 26.26 33.09 20.23
C ASN A 177 26.57 32.40 18.88
N CYS A 178 26.28 31.09 18.80
CA CYS A 178 26.41 30.29 17.58
C CYS A 178 25.09 30.19 16.81
N ASP A 179 25.16 29.80 15.54
CA ASP A 179 24.03 29.48 14.66
C ASP A 179 23.91 27.98 14.38
N THR A 180 24.58 27.14 15.19
CA THR A 180 24.73 25.71 14.94
C THR A 180 24.03 24.90 16.02
N LEU A 181 23.23 23.90 15.59
CA LEU A 181 22.55 22.93 16.43
C LEU A 181 23.23 21.57 16.31
N ASP A 182 23.74 21.04 17.39
CA ASP A 182 24.17 19.65 17.46
C ASP A 182 22.96 18.73 17.73
N VAL A 183 22.96 17.57 17.09
CA VAL A 183 21.84 16.61 17.16
C VAL A 183 22.20 15.49 18.12
N HIS A 184 21.39 15.29 19.15
CA HIS A 184 21.56 14.24 20.14
C HIS A 184 20.46 13.20 19.98
N VAL A 185 20.84 11.99 19.55
CA VAL A 185 19.93 10.85 19.44
C VAL A 185 20.21 9.89 20.57
N SER A 186 19.25 9.67 21.45
CA SER A 186 19.31 8.67 22.51
C SER A 186 18.33 7.55 22.18
N ALA A 187 18.81 6.32 22.07
CA ALA A 187 18.01 5.18 21.68
C ALA A 187 18.30 3.96 22.55
N THR A 188 17.25 3.29 23.03
CA THR A 188 17.33 2.02 23.75
C THR A 188 16.85 0.90 22.84
N LEU A 189 17.67 -0.11 22.65
CA LEU A 189 17.31 -1.28 21.84
C LEU A 189 16.25 -2.11 22.54
N ALA A 190 15.25 -2.54 21.80
CA ALA A 190 14.26 -3.52 22.25
C ALA A 190 14.86 -4.93 22.28
N LYS A 191 14.16 -5.86 22.92
CA LYS A 191 14.53 -7.29 22.92
C LYS A 191 14.64 -7.81 21.48
N PRO A 192 15.70 -8.58 21.18
CA PRO A 192 15.96 -9.00 19.80
C PRO A 192 15.00 -10.08 19.29
N TYR A 193 14.31 -10.80 20.17
CA TYR A 193 13.38 -11.88 19.79
C TYR A 193 11.94 -11.50 20.13
N ASP A 194 11.06 -11.79 19.21
CA ASP A 194 9.62 -11.68 19.34
C ASP A 194 8.96 -12.97 18.88
N ALA A 195 7.93 -13.42 19.60
CA ALA A 195 7.15 -14.60 19.27
C ALA A 195 5.67 -14.27 19.32
N SER A 196 4.95 -14.59 18.26
CA SER A 196 3.51 -14.39 18.18
C SER A 196 2.78 -15.69 17.87
N LEU A 197 1.65 -15.89 18.52
CA LEU A 197 0.72 -16.97 18.26
C LEU A 197 -0.63 -16.35 17.85
N GLU A 198 -1.08 -16.68 16.66
CA GLU A 198 -2.32 -16.17 16.12
C GLU A 198 -3.30 -17.32 15.88
N MET A 199 -4.52 -17.17 16.37
CA MET A 199 -5.64 -18.05 16.06
C MET A 199 -6.61 -17.31 15.13
N SER A 200 -7.04 -17.98 14.08
CA SER A 200 -7.98 -17.43 13.09
C SER A 200 -9.13 -18.38 12.84
N GLY A 201 -10.28 -17.85 12.47
CA GLY A 201 -11.40 -18.60 11.94
C GLY A 201 -11.70 -18.14 10.52
N THR A 202 -11.85 -19.05 9.58
CA THR A 202 -12.17 -18.75 8.19
C THR A 202 -13.55 -19.27 7.84
N TYR A 203 -14.31 -18.45 7.09
CA TYR A 203 -15.53 -18.88 6.42
C TYR A 203 -15.42 -18.48 4.95
N LYS A 204 -15.58 -19.43 4.06
CA LYS A 204 -15.45 -19.23 2.61
C LYS A 204 -16.81 -19.30 1.93
N SER A 205 -16.97 -18.57 0.83
CA SER A 205 -18.20 -18.54 0.03
C SER A 205 -18.62 -19.90 -0.56
N ASN A 206 -17.73 -20.88 -0.56
CA ASN A 206 -18.01 -22.26 -0.95
C ASN A 206 -18.45 -23.13 0.25
N GLU A 207 -18.95 -22.50 1.32
CA GLU A 207 -19.45 -23.15 2.53
C GLU A 207 -18.40 -23.96 3.31
N GLN A 208 -17.13 -23.60 3.18
CA GLN A 208 -16.06 -24.13 4.02
C GLN A 208 -15.85 -23.23 5.24
N ILE A 209 -15.77 -23.83 6.41
CA ILE A 209 -15.46 -23.17 7.67
C ILE A 209 -14.34 -23.91 8.39
N GLY A 210 -13.45 -23.17 9.05
CA GLY A 210 -12.43 -23.85 9.83
C GLY A 210 -11.53 -22.92 10.63
N PRO A 211 -10.85 -23.47 11.66
CA PRO A 211 -9.83 -22.78 12.42
C PRO A 211 -8.49 -22.77 11.66
N GLY A 212 -7.71 -21.74 11.92
CA GLY A 212 -6.30 -21.64 11.56
C GLY A 212 -5.47 -21.29 12.78
N LEU A 213 -4.25 -21.79 12.82
CA LEU A 213 -3.25 -21.47 13.83
C LEU A 213 -1.96 -21.08 13.12
N SER A 214 -1.34 -19.99 13.56
CA SER A 214 0.00 -19.64 13.09
C SER A 214 0.90 -19.23 14.26
N TYR A 215 2.15 -19.67 14.19
CA TYR A 215 3.21 -19.30 15.12
C TYR A 215 4.32 -18.63 14.32
N GLU A 216 4.73 -17.44 14.75
CA GLU A 216 5.83 -16.71 14.15
C GLU A 216 6.88 -16.38 15.20
N LEU A 217 8.12 -16.73 14.91
CA LEU A 217 9.30 -16.36 15.67
C LEU A 217 10.14 -15.41 14.82
N SER A 218 10.40 -14.21 15.34
CA SER A 218 11.22 -13.23 14.66
C SER A 218 12.42 -12.80 15.48
N LYS A 219 13.53 -12.54 14.78
CA LYS A 219 14.74 -11.95 15.33
C LYS A 219 14.97 -10.60 14.68
N HIS A 220 14.86 -9.55 15.47
CA HIS A 220 15.15 -8.19 15.06
C HIS A 220 16.65 -7.89 15.15
N ASN A 221 17.11 -6.99 14.28
CA ASN A 221 18.51 -6.59 14.20
C ASN A 221 19.49 -7.79 14.04
N ALA A 222 19.09 -8.77 13.22
CA ALA A 222 19.75 -10.07 13.13
C ALA A 222 21.23 -9.97 12.73
N PHE A 223 21.61 -9.00 11.90
CA PHE A 223 22.96 -8.77 11.37
C PHE A 223 23.49 -7.37 11.73
N ARG A 224 22.96 -6.74 12.78
CA ARG A 224 23.30 -5.37 13.23
C ARG A 224 23.00 -4.26 12.19
N GLY A 225 22.18 -4.54 11.21
CA GLY A 225 21.76 -3.59 10.18
C GLY A 225 20.26 -3.26 10.25
N ALA A 226 19.61 -3.59 11.39
CA ALA A 226 18.18 -3.52 11.63
C ALA A 226 17.37 -4.48 10.74
N GLU A 227 17.98 -5.57 10.25
CA GLU A 227 17.31 -6.62 9.53
C GLU A 227 16.42 -7.46 10.46
N THR A 228 15.28 -7.92 9.95
CA THR A 228 14.41 -8.87 10.65
C THR A 228 14.45 -10.21 9.91
N VAL A 229 14.72 -11.28 10.65
CA VAL A 229 14.57 -12.66 10.18
C VAL A 229 13.36 -13.23 10.90
N ALA A 230 12.36 -13.66 10.16
CA ALA A 230 11.15 -14.25 10.73
C ALA A 230 10.88 -15.64 10.13
N TRP A 231 10.52 -16.55 11.01
CA TRP A 231 10.09 -17.90 10.66
C TRP A 231 8.67 -18.11 11.14
N LYS A 232 7.76 -18.35 10.19
CA LYS A 232 6.34 -18.58 10.43
C LYS A 232 5.98 -20.02 10.11
N LEU A 233 5.30 -20.68 11.04
CA LEU A 233 4.60 -21.94 10.84
C LEU A 233 3.10 -21.66 10.89
N PHE A 234 2.35 -22.27 9.98
CA PHE A 234 0.89 -22.14 9.99
C PHE A 234 0.22 -23.43 9.60
N GLY A 235 -0.97 -23.63 10.15
CA GLY A 235 -1.82 -24.74 9.82
C GLY A 235 -3.29 -24.36 9.87
N SER A 236 -4.10 -24.97 9.03
CA SER A 236 -5.55 -24.78 9.04
C SER A 236 -6.27 -26.09 8.75
N TYR A 237 -7.49 -26.19 9.26
CA TYR A 237 -8.40 -27.27 8.96
C TYR A 237 -9.76 -26.70 8.59
N GLU A 238 -10.34 -27.16 7.49
CA GLU A 238 -11.60 -26.64 6.95
C GLU A 238 -12.60 -27.75 6.74
N TRP A 239 -13.80 -27.59 7.29
CA TRP A 239 -14.96 -28.45 7.08
C TRP A 239 -15.83 -27.91 5.96
N GLN A 240 -16.36 -28.80 5.13
CA GLN A 240 -17.39 -28.45 4.15
C GLN A 240 -18.76 -28.58 4.82
N LEU A 241 -19.46 -27.47 5.01
CA LEU A 241 -20.84 -27.47 5.53
C LEU A 241 -21.80 -28.13 4.53
N GLY A 242 -22.79 -28.85 5.02
CA GLY A 242 -23.80 -29.50 4.19
C GLY A 242 -23.32 -30.71 3.36
N ALA A 243 -22.07 -31.13 3.52
CA ALA A 243 -21.58 -32.33 2.86
C ALA A 243 -21.90 -33.60 3.67
N SER A 244 -22.45 -34.60 3.00
CA SER A 244 -22.75 -35.92 3.60
C SER A 244 -21.50 -36.77 3.85
N SER A 245 -20.31 -36.31 3.47
CA SER A 245 -19.06 -37.04 3.65
C SER A 245 -17.92 -36.11 4.05
N SER A 246 -17.05 -36.57 4.95
CA SER A 246 -15.77 -35.91 5.31
C SER A 246 -14.76 -35.80 4.15
N ALA A 247 -15.10 -36.35 2.99
CA ALA A 247 -14.26 -36.37 1.80
C ALA A 247 -13.93 -34.96 1.24
N LEU A 248 -14.67 -33.93 1.67
CA LEU A 248 -14.47 -32.55 1.21
C LEU A 248 -13.73 -31.68 2.23
N ASN A 249 -13.39 -32.22 3.41
CA ASN A 249 -12.58 -31.49 4.38
C ASN A 249 -11.15 -31.33 3.87
N SER A 250 -10.55 -30.23 4.19
CA SER A 250 -9.17 -29.97 3.80
C SER A 250 -8.32 -29.55 5.01
N TYR A 251 -7.03 -29.85 4.96
CA TYR A 251 -6.08 -29.31 5.89
C TYR A 251 -4.85 -28.80 5.15
N GLU A 252 -4.26 -27.78 5.71
CA GLU A 252 -3.10 -27.11 5.17
C GLU A 252 -2.04 -26.97 6.27
N LEU A 253 -0.78 -27.24 5.92
CA LEU A 253 0.36 -27.01 6.77
C LEU A 253 1.42 -26.29 5.95
N GLY A 254 1.96 -25.18 6.47
CA GLY A 254 2.95 -24.42 5.76
C GLY A 254 4.02 -23.83 6.67
N SER A 255 5.14 -23.50 6.05
CA SER A 255 6.29 -22.83 6.66
C SER A 255 6.78 -21.73 5.76
N GLN A 256 7.15 -20.59 6.36
CA GLN A 256 7.72 -19.46 5.64
C GLN A 256 8.92 -18.90 6.41
N LEU A 257 10.03 -18.72 5.72
CA LEU A 257 11.21 -18.02 6.20
C LEU A 257 11.34 -16.70 5.45
N SER A 258 11.46 -15.58 6.17
CA SER A 258 11.58 -14.26 5.55
C SER A 258 12.75 -13.46 6.13
N PHE A 259 13.41 -12.71 5.24
CA PHE A 259 14.51 -11.79 5.54
C PHE A 259 14.06 -10.40 5.08
N LYS A 260 13.83 -9.49 6.02
CA LYS A 260 13.44 -8.11 5.72
C LYS A 260 14.57 -7.17 6.03
N PHE A 261 15.02 -6.42 5.04
CA PHE A 261 16.04 -5.39 5.13
C PHE A 261 15.37 -4.01 5.09
N PRO A 262 15.59 -3.11 6.05
CA PRO A 262 15.01 -1.75 6.04
C PRO A 262 15.77 -0.82 5.09
N ARG A 263 16.10 -1.31 3.91
CA ARG A 263 16.80 -0.60 2.83
C ARG A 263 16.54 -1.28 1.49
N LEU A 264 16.69 -0.52 0.41
CA LEU A 264 16.71 -1.10 -0.93
C LEU A 264 18.10 -1.68 -1.24
N ILE A 265 18.14 -2.98 -1.49
CA ILE A 265 19.34 -3.72 -1.91
C ILE A 265 19.18 -4.04 -3.39
N MET A 266 19.25 -3.00 -4.23
CA MET A 266 19.17 -3.13 -5.69
C MET A 266 20.57 -2.90 -6.29
N PRO A 267 21.14 -3.85 -7.06
CA PRO A 267 22.49 -3.72 -7.61
C PRO A 267 22.60 -2.64 -8.70
N TRP A 268 21.54 -2.41 -9.48
CA TRP A 268 21.55 -1.50 -10.64
C TRP A 268 20.83 -0.16 -10.40
N PHE A 269 19.88 -0.09 -9.50
CA PHE A 269 19.11 1.11 -9.25
C PHE A 269 18.86 1.29 -7.75
N ASN A 270 19.35 2.40 -7.18
CA ASN A 270 19.15 2.71 -5.77
C ASN A 270 18.62 4.13 -5.60
N PRO A 271 17.29 4.31 -5.61
CA PRO A 271 16.67 5.63 -5.50
C PRO A 271 17.01 6.34 -4.19
N THR A 272 17.25 5.61 -3.09
CA THR A 272 17.66 6.20 -1.81
C THR A 272 19.07 6.78 -1.88
N ALA A 273 19.99 6.10 -2.57
CA ALA A 273 21.35 6.59 -2.77
C ALA A 273 21.38 7.82 -3.68
N MET A 274 20.54 7.84 -4.72
CA MET A 274 20.40 9.00 -5.61
C MET A 274 19.90 10.23 -4.86
N GLY A 275 18.87 10.09 -4.05
CA GLY A 275 18.34 11.16 -3.20
C GLY A 275 19.39 11.71 -2.24
N ARG A 276 20.16 10.84 -1.56
CA ARG A 276 21.26 11.26 -0.68
C ARG A 276 22.37 12.00 -1.43
N ARG A 277 22.75 11.57 -2.62
CA ARG A 277 23.75 12.27 -3.47
C ARG A 277 23.27 13.67 -3.85
N TYR A 278 22.01 13.80 -4.22
CA TYR A 278 21.41 15.09 -4.53
C TYR A 278 21.42 16.03 -3.34
N ARG A 279 20.98 15.59 -2.17
CA ARG A 279 21.00 16.38 -0.92
C ARG A 279 22.41 16.81 -0.54
N ARG A 280 23.39 15.88 -0.61
CA ARG A 280 24.80 16.21 -0.31
C ARG A 280 25.33 17.33 -1.23
N ARG A 281 24.93 17.34 -2.50
CA ARG A 281 25.30 18.44 -3.42
C ARG A 281 24.71 19.78 -2.98
N ILE A 282 23.43 19.76 -2.54
CA ILE A 282 22.78 20.97 -2.00
C ILE A 282 23.48 21.44 -0.73
N ALA A 283 23.78 20.55 0.21
CA ALA A 283 24.48 20.90 1.46
C ALA A 283 25.85 21.55 1.18
N ILE A 284 26.63 20.98 0.26
CA ILE A 284 27.93 21.54 -0.16
C ILE A 284 27.73 22.93 -0.78
N ALA A 285 26.74 23.12 -1.65
CA ALA A 285 26.45 24.41 -2.29
C ALA A 285 26.03 25.47 -1.24
N LEU A 286 25.21 25.09 -0.25
CA LEU A 286 24.81 25.96 0.86
C LEU A 286 26.01 26.38 1.71
N THR A 287 26.86 25.40 2.10
CA THR A 287 28.09 25.70 2.86
C THR A 287 29.00 26.64 2.12
N ARG A 288 29.18 26.41 0.81
CA ARG A 288 29.99 27.30 -0.06
C ARG A 288 29.40 28.71 -0.16
N ALA A 289 28.09 28.83 -0.34
CA ALA A 289 27.40 30.13 -0.40
C ALA A 289 27.54 30.87 0.95
N LYS A 290 27.44 30.18 2.09
CA LYS A 290 27.65 30.75 3.43
C LYS A 290 29.09 31.28 3.59
N LEU A 291 30.09 30.50 3.19
CA LEU A 291 31.50 30.92 3.26
C LEU A 291 31.83 32.13 2.36
N LEU A 292 31.12 32.28 1.22
CA LEU A 292 31.31 33.39 0.28
C LEU A 292 30.42 34.61 0.58
N GLY A 293 29.65 34.60 1.67
CA GLY A 293 28.71 35.67 2.01
C GLY A 293 27.58 35.86 1.00
N GLN A 294 27.33 34.85 0.16
CA GLN A 294 26.30 34.94 -0.87
C GLN A 294 24.90 34.64 -0.26
N PRO A 295 23.82 35.22 -0.83
CA PRO A 295 22.47 34.92 -0.38
C PRO A 295 22.18 33.41 -0.56
N LEU A 296 21.79 32.76 0.53
CA LEU A 296 21.53 31.33 0.54
C LEU A 296 20.29 31.00 -0.30
N PRO A 297 20.36 30.01 -1.20
CA PRO A 297 19.18 29.56 -1.94
C PRO A 297 18.09 29.06 -0.99
N LEU A 298 16.84 29.46 -1.24
CA LEU A 298 15.70 29.08 -0.43
C LEU A 298 15.37 27.61 -0.67
N GLN A 299 15.26 26.83 0.41
CA GLN A 299 14.80 25.45 0.34
C GLN A 299 13.26 25.43 0.29
N LEU A 300 12.71 25.39 -0.92
CA LEU A 300 11.27 25.29 -1.15
C LEU A 300 10.77 23.84 -1.25
N TYR A 301 11.62 22.87 -0.96
CA TYR A 301 11.33 21.47 -1.22
C TYR A 301 10.87 20.73 0.04
N ASP A 302 9.67 20.20 0.00
CA ASP A 302 9.28 19.05 0.77
C ASP A 302 9.99 17.81 0.18
N TYR A 303 11.29 17.68 0.45
CA TYR A 303 12.01 16.47 0.08
C TYR A 303 11.61 15.37 1.06
N THR A 304 10.76 14.47 0.60
CA THR A 304 10.46 13.25 1.33
C THR A 304 11.54 12.23 1.00
N PRO A 305 12.36 11.82 1.97
CA PRO A 305 13.37 10.81 1.71
C PRO A 305 12.71 9.51 1.27
N VAL A 306 13.30 8.87 0.28
CA VAL A 306 12.83 7.59 -0.23
C VAL A 306 13.09 6.51 0.82
N ASN A 307 12.05 6.12 1.53
CA ASN A 307 12.07 4.93 2.38
C ASN A 307 11.86 3.70 1.52
N GLY A 308 12.69 2.69 1.73
CA GLY A 308 12.54 1.45 1.01
C GLY A 308 12.92 0.25 1.84
N THR A 309 12.29 -0.88 1.54
CA THR A 309 12.57 -2.18 2.14
C THR A 309 12.81 -3.21 1.05
N THR A 310 13.66 -4.17 1.35
CA THR A 310 13.86 -5.39 0.55
C THR A 310 13.43 -6.57 1.38
N THR A 311 12.59 -7.43 0.84
CA THR A 311 12.13 -8.65 1.51
C THR A 311 12.43 -9.84 0.63
N LEU A 312 13.17 -10.80 1.16
CA LEU A 312 13.32 -12.14 0.58
C LEU A 312 12.50 -13.10 1.41
N ALA A 313 11.59 -13.82 0.78
CA ALA A 313 10.77 -14.84 1.44
C ALA A 313 10.88 -16.17 0.71
N LEU A 314 10.95 -17.26 1.47
CA LEU A 314 10.88 -18.63 1.01
C LEU A 314 9.71 -19.30 1.73
N SER A 315 8.86 -19.99 1.00
CA SER A 315 7.68 -20.66 1.56
C SER A 315 7.52 -22.07 1.05
N GLY A 316 7.01 -22.94 1.91
CA GLY A 316 6.58 -24.27 1.57
C GLY A 316 5.21 -24.54 2.19
N ASN A 317 4.30 -25.08 1.40
CA ASN A 317 2.94 -25.30 1.83
C ASN A 317 2.48 -26.67 1.31
N TRP A 318 1.93 -27.47 2.19
CA TRP A 318 1.33 -28.77 1.90
C TRP A 318 -0.16 -28.71 2.22
N ARG A 319 -0.97 -28.95 1.19
CA ARG A 319 -2.43 -28.97 1.31
C ARG A 319 -2.97 -30.34 0.93
N ASN A 320 -3.76 -30.90 1.79
CA ASN A 320 -4.52 -32.12 1.51
C ASN A 320 -6.02 -31.82 1.53
N ARG A 321 -6.67 -32.13 0.43
CA ARG A 321 -8.12 -32.17 0.35
C ARG A 321 -8.54 -33.64 0.33
N SER A 322 -8.99 -34.11 1.49
CA SER A 322 -9.34 -35.52 1.70
C SER A 322 -10.32 -36.03 0.63
N GLY A 323 -10.01 -37.18 0.03
CA GLY A 323 -10.82 -37.77 -1.04
C GLY A 323 -10.61 -37.20 -2.46
N PHE A 324 -9.78 -36.14 -2.63
CA PHE A 324 -9.56 -35.51 -3.93
C PHE A 324 -8.07 -35.46 -4.33
N PHE A 325 -7.28 -34.66 -3.67
CA PHE A 325 -5.88 -34.45 -4.05
C PHE A 325 -5.00 -34.00 -2.88
N THR A 326 -3.72 -34.21 -3.04
CA THR A 326 -2.66 -33.60 -2.22
C THR A 326 -1.74 -32.83 -3.12
N PHE A 327 -1.46 -31.57 -2.78
CA PHE A 327 -0.49 -30.80 -3.54
C PHE A 327 0.47 -30.05 -2.62
N VAL A 328 1.66 -29.75 -3.14
CA VAL A 328 2.70 -28.96 -2.49
C VAL A 328 2.96 -27.73 -3.31
N THR A 329 3.02 -26.60 -2.64
CA THR A 329 3.52 -25.35 -3.21
C THR A 329 4.86 -25.01 -2.58
N VAL A 330 5.86 -24.74 -3.40
CA VAL A 330 7.14 -24.17 -2.97
C VAL A 330 7.28 -22.81 -3.62
N GLY A 331 7.53 -21.79 -2.82
CA GLY A 331 7.60 -20.41 -3.28
C GLY A 331 8.88 -19.69 -2.88
N GLY A 332 9.33 -18.78 -3.73
CA GLY A 332 10.39 -17.82 -3.43
C GLY A 332 10.03 -16.45 -3.98
N ASN A 333 10.19 -15.41 -3.17
CA ASN A 333 9.84 -14.03 -3.54
C ASN A 333 10.94 -13.06 -3.14
N LEU A 334 11.31 -12.17 -4.06
CA LEU A 334 12.19 -11.02 -3.80
C LEU A 334 11.42 -9.74 -4.11
N ASN A 335 11.02 -9.06 -3.05
CA ASN A 335 10.18 -7.87 -3.09
C ASN A 335 10.98 -6.62 -2.69
N TYR A 336 10.83 -5.57 -3.47
CA TYR A 336 11.30 -4.23 -3.20
C TYR A 336 10.11 -3.28 -3.05
N LYS A 337 10.03 -2.61 -1.92
CA LYS A 337 8.97 -1.64 -1.65
C LYS A 337 9.58 -0.30 -1.27
N TRP A 338 9.14 0.78 -1.91
CA TRP A 338 9.61 2.13 -1.59
C TRP A 338 8.52 3.17 -1.76
N TYR A 339 8.74 4.33 -1.15
CA TYR A 339 7.84 5.47 -1.22
C TYR A 339 8.57 6.67 -1.80
N THR A 340 8.03 7.28 -2.86
CA THR A 340 8.55 8.56 -3.38
C THR A 340 8.02 9.75 -2.60
N ASN A 341 6.87 9.60 -1.98
CA ASN A 341 6.32 10.46 -0.92
C ASN A 341 5.37 9.60 -0.06
N PRO A 342 4.86 10.09 1.09
CA PRO A 342 3.99 9.30 1.97
C PRO A 342 2.74 8.71 1.30
N ARG A 343 2.33 9.27 0.15
CA ARG A 343 1.12 8.92 -0.59
C ARG A 343 1.36 8.03 -1.81
N LYS A 344 2.61 7.94 -2.29
CA LYS A 344 2.97 7.17 -3.50
C LYS A 344 3.87 6.00 -3.14
N ARG A 345 3.32 4.81 -3.20
CA ARG A 345 4.02 3.55 -2.94
C ARG A 345 4.33 2.86 -4.25
N HIS A 346 5.54 2.38 -4.35
CA HIS A 346 6.03 1.53 -5.42
C HIS A 346 6.43 0.18 -4.85
N GLU A 347 6.06 -0.89 -5.52
CA GLU A 347 6.40 -2.25 -5.13
C GLU A 347 6.82 -3.03 -6.36
N LEU A 348 8.03 -3.58 -6.33
CA LEU A 348 8.60 -4.40 -7.40
C LEU A 348 8.89 -5.78 -6.85
N ASN A 349 8.16 -6.77 -7.30
CA ASN A 349 8.50 -8.17 -7.13
C ASN A 349 9.39 -8.57 -8.29
N LEU A 350 10.70 -8.55 -8.07
CA LEU A 350 11.68 -8.84 -9.12
C LEU A 350 11.76 -10.32 -9.45
N PHE A 351 11.53 -11.14 -8.45
CA PHE A 351 11.52 -12.58 -8.57
C PHE A 351 10.38 -13.11 -7.72
N ASN A 352 9.42 -13.72 -8.35
CA ASN A 352 8.37 -14.48 -7.70
C ASN A 352 8.25 -15.82 -8.40
N LEU A 353 8.73 -16.86 -7.76
CA LEU A 353 8.66 -18.23 -8.24
C LEU A 353 7.66 -18.97 -7.39
N GLU A 354 6.66 -19.54 -8.02
CA GLU A 354 5.69 -20.41 -7.39
C GLU A 354 5.62 -21.71 -8.18
N TYR A 355 5.98 -22.78 -7.53
CA TYR A 355 5.92 -24.14 -8.04
C TYR A 355 4.82 -24.90 -7.32
N ASN A 356 3.77 -25.25 -8.06
CA ASN A 356 2.66 -26.05 -7.58
C ASN A 356 2.78 -27.46 -8.15
N SER A 357 2.91 -28.46 -7.30
CA SER A 357 2.98 -29.87 -7.68
C SER A 357 1.85 -30.67 -7.06
N VAL A 358 1.05 -31.32 -7.89
CA VAL A 358 0.04 -32.29 -7.46
C VAL A 358 0.72 -33.63 -7.20
N ILE A 359 0.85 -33.99 -5.92
CA ILE A 359 1.55 -35.22 -5.52
C ILE A 359 0.66 -36.45 -5.68
N ARG A 360 -0.63 -36.31 -5.37
CA ARG A 360 -1.59 -37.42 -5.37
C ARG A 360 -2.98 -36.95 -5.76
N THR A 361 -3.62 -37.68 -6.67
CA THR A 361 -5.03 -37.57 -7.02
C THR A 361 -5.78 -38.84 -6.66
N THR A 362 -7.09 -38.77 -6.55
CA THR A 362 -7.98 -39.92 -6.36
C THR A 362 -8.74 -40.20 -7.65
N ALA A 363 -9.23 -41.42 -7.84
CA ALA A 363 -10.04 -41.80 -8.99
C ALA A 363 -11.31 -40.95 -9.13
N ALA A 364 -11.90 -40.53 -8.00
CA ALA A 364 -13.03 -39.59 -7.98
C ALA A 364 -12.66 -38.22 -8.56
N PHE A 365 -11.49 -37.69 -8.17
CA PHE A 365 -10.99 -36.43 -8.70
C PHE A 365 -10.63 -36.51 -10.17
N ASP A 366 -9.98 -37.61 -10.61
CA ASP A 366 -9.64 -37.85 -12.00
C ASP A 366 -10.88 -37.94 -12.90
N SER A 367 -11.98 -38.48 -12.39
CA SER A 367 -13.28 -38.49 -13.09
C SER A 367 -13.85 -37.09 -13.26
N ILE A 368 -13.78 -36.26 -12.20
CA ILE A 368 -14.26 -34.87 -12.22
C ILE A 368 -13.43 -34.02 -13.18
N THR A 369 -12.11 -34.18 -13.17
CA THR A 369 -11.19 -33.40 -14.03
C THR A 369 -11.33 -33.78 -15.51
N ARG A 370 -11.64 -35.03 -15.83
CA ARG A 370 -11.97 -35.45 -17.22
C ARG A 370 -13.28 -34.83 -17.69
N ALA A 371 -14.27 -34.70 -16.81
CA ALA A 371 -15.53 -34.06 -17.13
C ALA A 371 -15.40 -32.52 -17.23
N ASN A 372 -14.39 -31.93 -16.58
CA ASN A 372 -14.15 -30.49 -16.56
C ASN A 372 -12.66 -30.17 -16.88
N PRO A 373 -12.33 -29.94 -18.17
CA PRO A 373 -10.96 -29.62 -18.59
C PRO A 373 -10.37 -28.36 -17.93
N ALA A 374 -11.19 -27.38 -17.57
CA ALA A 374 -10.72 -26.16 -16.87
C ALA A 374 -10.20 -26.48 -15.48
N LEU A 375 -10.85 -27.41 -14.75
CA LEU A 375 -10.37 -27.89 -13.47
C LEU A 375 -9.02 -28.62 -13.61
N TYR A 376 -8.88 -29.44 -14.64
CA TYR A 376 -7.62 -30.12 -14.94
C TYR A 376 -6.47 -29.12 -15.19
N ILE A 377 -6.71 -28.07 -16.00
CA ILE A 377 -5.72 -27.03 -16.29
C ILE A 377 -5.36 -26.25 -15.02
N SER A 378 -6.33 -25.94 -14.15
CA SER A 378 -6.10 -25.20 -12.92
C SER A 378 -5.32 -25.98 -11.86
N MET A 379 -5.38 -27.31 -11.91
CA MET A 379 -4.73 -28.22 -10.97
C MET A 379 -3.41 -28.80 -11.50
N ARG A 380 -3.08 -28.55 -12.76
CA ARG A 380 -1.85 -29.00 -13.39
C ARG A 380 -0.63 -28.42 -12.68
N ASP A 381 0.44 -29.20 -12.59
CA ASP A 381 1.74 -28.73 -12.13
C ASP A 381 2.17 -27.51 -12.95
N GLN A 382 2.20 -26.36 -12.33
CA GLN A 382 2.57 -25.10 -12.99
C GLN A 382 3.68 -24.41 -12.24
N LEU A 383 4.64 -23.96 -12.99
CA LEU A 383 5.69 -23.07 -12.53
C LEU A 383 5.38 -21.66 -13.05
N VAL A 384 5.28 -20.67 -12.17
CA VAL A 384 4.96 -19.29 -12.53
C VAL A 384 6.12 -18.37 -12.14
N PRO A 385 7.23 -18.35 -12.93
CA PRO A 385 8.30 -17.40 -12.72
C PRO A 385 7.82 -16.02 -13.18
N SER A 386 7.60 -15.09 -12.27
CA SER A 386 6.99 -13.80 -12.61
C SER A 386 7.72 -12.61 -12.00
N ILE A 387 7.60 -11.48 -12.69
CA ILE A 387 8.00 -10.15 -12.25
C ILE A 387 6.73 -9.30 -12.21
N SER A 388 6.54 -8.51 -11.16
CA SER A 388 5.42 -7.58 -11.10
C SER A 388 5.81 -6.24 -10.49
N TYR A 389 5.18 -5.20 -11.01
CA TYR A 389 5.30 -3.84 -10.50
C TYR A 389 3.93 -3.31 -10.12
N ILE A 390 3.81 -2.78 -8.90
CA ILE A 390 2.60 -2.19 -8.36
C ILE A 390 2.88 -0.73 -7.98
N PHE A 391 2.09 0.16 -8.52
CA PHE A 391 2.07 1.56 -8.13
C PHE A 391 0.76 1.88 -7.42
N THR A 392 0.84 2.49 -6.25
CA THR A 392 -0.34 2.92 -5.47
C THR A 392 -0.21 4.40 -5.13
N SER A 393 -1.28 5.16 -5.34
CA SER A 393 -1.38 6.57 -4.95
C SER A 393 -2.64 6.80 -4.13
N THR A 394 -2.49 7.52 -3.00
CA THR A 394 -3.60 7.85 -2.10
C THR A 394 -3.70 9.35 -1.88
N SER A 395 -4.90 9.84 -1.61
CA SER A 395 -5.11 11.22 -1.15
C SER A 395 -4.48 11.46 0.24
N PRO A 396 -4.23 12.72 0.64
CA PRO A 396 -3.94 13.05 2.03
C PRO A 396 -5.05 12.56 2.97
N ALA A 397 -4.70 12.17 4.20
CA ALA A 397 -5.69 11.78 5.22
C ALA A 397 -6.67 12.92 5.59
N THR A 398 -6.25 14.17 5.37
CA THR A 398 -7.05 15.39 5.60
C THR A 398 -7.94 15.78 4.41
N ASP A 399 -7.89 15.02 3.31
CA ASP A 399 -8.68 15.33 2.12
C ASP A 399 -10.15 15.07 2.40
N ARG A 400 -11.00 16.07 2.08
CA ARG A 400 -12.45 15.92 2.19
C ARG A 400 -13.00 14.88 1.22
N HIS A 401 -12.32 14.66 0.11
CA HIS A 401 -12.73 13.75 -0.97
C HIS A 401 -11.63 12.73 -1.24
N PRO A 402 -11.47 11.70 -0.36
CA PRO A 402 -10.37 10.76 -0.47
C PRO A 402 -10.42 9.95 -1.76
N TYR A 403 -9.25 9.69 -2.32
CA TYR A 403 -9.06 8.78 -3.44
C TYR A 403 -7.94 7.77 -3.16
N TRP A 404 -8.04 6.64 -3.83
CA TRP A 404 -7.02 5.61 -3.89
C TRP A 404 -6.96 5.05 -5.31
N VAL A 405 -5.76 4.94 -5.88
CA VAL A 405 -5.54 4.41 -7.24
C VAL A 405 -4.40 3.42 -7.20
N GLN A 406 -4.56 2.29 -7.87
CA GLN A 406 -3.52 1.26 -8.02
C GLN A 406 -3.41 0.81 -9.48
N PHE A 407 -2.16 0.69 -9.94
CA PHE A 407 -1.80 0.07 -11.20
C PHE A 407 -0.91 -1.12 -10.91
N LEU A 408 -1.21 -2.26 -11.54
CA LEU A 408 -0.37 -3.46 -11.51
C LEU A 408 0.01 -3.84 -12.94
N LEU A 409 1.27 -4.12 -13.14
CA LEU A 409 1.80 -4.77 -14.33
C LEU A 409 2.55 -6.02 -13.88
N LYS A 410 2.18 -7.18 -14.41
CA LYS A 410 2.80 -8.48 -14.12
C LYS A 410 3.13 -9.17 -15.43
N GLU A 411 4.33 -9.70 -15.53
CA GLU A 411 4.73 -10.63 -16.54
C GLU A 411 5.11 -11.97 -15.92
N ALA A 412 4.96 -13.05 -16.67
CA ALA A 412 5.42 -14.36 -16.26
C ALA A 412 6.03 -15.11 -17.45
N GLY A 413 7.13 -15.81 -17.18
CA GLY A 413 7.79 -16.69 -18.14
C GLY A 413 8.57 -16.01 -19.27
N ASN A 414 8.52 -14.67 -19.40
CA ASN A 414 9.21 -13.96 -20.47
C ASN A 414 10.73 -14.00 -20.31
N VAL A 415 11.22 -13.78 -19.10
CA VAL A 415 12.66 -13.89 -18.80
C VAL A 415 13.14 -15.30 -19.10
N THR A 416 12.39 -16.31 -18.67
CA THR A 416 12.71 -17.73 -18.95
C THR A 416 12.71 -18.02 -20.45
N SER A 417 11.68 -17.57 -21.19
CA SER A 417 11.61 -17.72 -22.65
C SER A 417 12.72 -16.95 -23.37
N GLY A 418 13.13 -15.79 -22.85
CA GLY A 418 14.27 -15.02 -23.36
C GLY A 418 15.60 -15.78 -23.19
N LEU A 419 15.81 -16.44 -22.05
CA LEU A 419 16.97 -17.31 -21.84
C LEU A 419 16.98 -18.49 -22.83
N TYR A 420 15.83 -19.09 -23.09
CA TYR A 420 15.70 -20.13 -24.13
C TYR A 420 16.02 -19.58 -25.53
N ALA A 421 15.60 -18.36 -25.86
CA ALA A 421 15.92 -17.73 -27.14
C ALA A 421 17.43 -17.52 -27.32
N MET A 422 18.17 -17.23 -26.25
CA MET A 422 19.64 -17.13 -26.28
C MET A 422 20.31 -18.49 -26.55
N THR A 423 19.63 -19.61 -26.30
CA THR A 423 20.11 -20.98 -26.62
C THR A 423 19.61 -21.51 -27.97
N GLY A 424 19.00 -20.64 -28.81
CA GLY A 424 18.56 -20.97 -30.17
C GLY A 424 17.13 -21.51 -30.29
N ARG A 425 16.35 -21.58 -29.18
CA ARG A 425 14.93 -21.92 -29.22
C ARG A 425 14.07 -20.67 -29.42
N SER A 426 12.96 -20.77 -30.16
CA SER A 426 12.09 -19.62 -30.35
C SER A 426 11.46 -19.13 -29.03
N PHE A 427 11.39 -17.80 -28.88
CA PHE A 427 10.74 -17.17 -27.72
C PHE A 427 9.27 -17.60 -27.58
N SER A 428 8.56 -17.75 -28.68
CA SER A 428 7.15 -18.15 -28.75
C SER A 428 6.91 -19.65 -28.88
N GLU A 429 7.96 -20.48 -28.89
CA GLU A 429 7.84 -21.93 -28.95
C GLU A 429 7.12 -22.49 -27.72
N THR A 430 6.26 -23.47 -27.94
CA THR A 430 5.55 -24.20 -26.89
C THR A 430 6.39 -25.39 -26.37
N GLY A 431 6.02 -25.93 -25.19
CA GLY A 431 6.67 -27.13 -24.64
C GLY A 431 8.02 -26.86 -23.97
N LYS A 432 8.33 -25.61 -23.62
CA LYS A 432 9.51 -25.28 -22.79
C LYS A 432 9.27 -25.63 -21.33
N HIS A 433 10.28 -26.14 -20.66
CA HIS A 433 10.23 -26.55 -19.28
C HIS A 433 11.29 -25.81 -18.45
N LEU A 434 10.99 -25.50 -17.20
CA LEU A 434 11.94 -25.04 -16.21
C LEU A 434 11.84 -25.99 -15.01
N LEU A 435 12.98 -26.49 -14.50
CA LEU A 435 12.98 -27.49 -13.42
C LEU A 435 12.08 -28.72 -13.71
N ARG A 436 12.07 -29.20 -14.96
CA ARG A 436 11.25 -30.32 -15.48
C ARG A 436 9.74 -30.06 -15.55
N SER A 437 9.27 -28.88 -15.17
CA SER A 437 7.85 -28.50 -15.23
C SER A 437 7.60 -27.47 -16.32
N PRO A 438 6.45 -27.51 -17.03
CA PRO A 438 6.06 -26.47 -17.94
C PRO A 438 5.81 -25.19 -17.16
N PHE A 439 6.29 -24.06 -17.67
CA PHE A 439 6.05 -22.75 -17.03
C PHE A 439 5.01 -21.94 -17.79
N SER A 440 4.28 -21.13 -17.04
CA SER A 440 3.29 -20.22 -17.61
C SER A 440 3.95 -18.99 -18.22
N GLN A 441 3.45 -18.55 -19.39
CA GLN A 441 3.90 -17.35 -20.07
C GLN A 441 2.71 -16.44 -20.37
N PHE A 442 2.68 -15.28 -19.70
CA PHE A 442 1.59 -14.30 -19.86
C PHE A 442 2.02 -12.89 -19.42
N VAL A 443 1.21 -11.91 -19.82
CA VAL A 443 1.25 -10.54 -19.31
C VAL A 443 -0.10 -10.20 -18.70
N LYS A 444 -0.11 -9.52 -17.54
CA LYS A 444 -1.31 -9.06 -16.84
C LYS A 444 -1.16 -7.59 -16.49
N ALA A 445 -2.18 -6.81 -16.78
CA ALA A 445 -2.27 -5.42 -16.36
C ALA A 445 -3.61 -5.17 -15.67
N THR A 446 -3.59 -4.43 -14.56
CA THR A 446 -4.82 -3.99 -13.88
C THR A 446 -4.72 -2.53 -13.48
N ALA A 447 -5.86 -1.85 -13.53
CA ALA A 447 -6.05 -0.51 -13.02
C ALA A 447 -7.29 -0.51 -12.12
N GLU A 448 -7.13 -0.01 -10.90
CA GLU A 448 -8.23 0.12 -9.94
C GLU A 448 -8.19 1.49 -9.31
N GLY A 449 -9.35 2.13 -9.20
CA GLY A 449 -9.50 3.43 -8.59
C GLY A 449 -10.71 3.48 -7.67
N HIS A 450 -10.54 4.09 -6.50
CA HIS A 450 -11.60 4.40 -5.56
C HIS A 450 -11.65 5.91 -5.36
N TYR A 451 -12.84 6.46 -5.28
CA TYR A 451 -13.07 7.87 -5.00
C TYR A 451 -14.30 8.05 -4.14
N THR A 452 -14.19 8.84 -3.07
CA THR A 452 -15.33 9.14 -2.20
C THR A 452 -15.66 10.63 -2.25
N ARG A 453 -16.87 10.96 -2.68
CA ARG A 453 -17.43 12.31 -2.62
C ARG A 453 -18.20 12.49 -1.32
N VAL A 454 -17.70 13.32 -0.44
CA VAL A 454 -18.39 13.66 0.83
C VAL A 454 -19.28 14.87 0.60
N PHE A 455 -20.59 14.70 0.71
CA PHE A 455 -21.58 15.78 0.61
C PHE A 455 -21.78 16.46 1.96
N SER A 456 -21.90 15.66 3.02
CA SER A 456 -22.03 16.12 4.40
C SER A 456 -21.37 15.11 5.36
N PRO A 457 -21.21 15.41 6.66
CA PRO A 457 -20.70 14.45 7.65
C PRO A 457 -21.51 13.14 7.73
N ARG A 458 -22.77 13.16 7.26
CA ARG A 458 -23.67 12.00 7.30
C ARG A 458 -23.91 11.35 5.95
N LEU A 459 -23.48 11.98 4.84
CA LEU A 459 -23.80 11.50 3.49
C LEU A 459 -22.57 11.54 2.59
N SER A 460 -22.22 10.42 2.00
CA SER A 460 -21.13 10.29 1.04
C SER A 460 -21.46 9.31 -0.08
N LEU A 461 -20.84 9.52 -1.25
CA LEU A 461 -20.91 8.63 -2.40
C LEU A 461 -19.51 8.04 -2.63
N ALA A 462 -19.37 6.75 -2.39
CA ALA A 462 -18.15 6.00 -2.70
C ALA A 462 -18.29 5.35 -4.08
N MET A 463 -17.25 5.44 -4.88
CA MET A 463 -17.19 4.90 -6.25
C MET A 463 -15.92 4.09 -6.43
N ARG A 464 -16.02 2.99 -7.16
CA ARG A 464 -14.92 2.14 -7.56
C ARG A 464 -15.01 1.85 -9.05
N ALA A 465 -13.87 1.85 -9.74
CA ALA A 465 -13.73 1.37 -11.09
C ALA A 465 -12.55 0.40 -11.17
N PHE A 466 -12.73 -0.70 -11.86
CA PHE A 466 -11.71 -1.71 -12.09
C PHE A 466 -11.66 -2.10 -13.57
N ALA A 467 -10.45 -2.14 -14.11
CA ALA A 467 -10.17 -2.70 -15.42
C ALA A 467 -8.97 -3.62 -15.34
N GLY A 468 -9.05 -4.80 -15.94
CA GLY A 468 -7.96 -5.76 -15.94
C GLY A 468 -7.92 -6.58 -17.21
N VAL A 469 -6.70 -6.94 -17.63
CA VAL A 469 -6.44 -7.82 -18.76
C VAL A 469 -5.30 -8.78 -18.41
N VAL A 470 -5.44 -10.04 -18.78
CA VAL A 470 -4.39 -11.04 -18.78
C VAL A 470 -4.34 -11.71 -20.15
N TYR A 471 -3.15 -11.78 -20.73
CA TYR A 471 -2.95 -12.38 -22.05
C TYR A 471 -1.85 -13.42 -21.99
N ALA A 472 -2.23 -14.67 -22.23
CA ALA A 472 -1.29 -15.81 -22.32
C ALA A 472 -0.79 -15.98 -23.76
N TYR A 473 0.48 -16.30 -23.93
CA TYR A 473 1.11 -16.51 -25.23
C TYR A 473 2.36 -17.40 -25.10
N GLY A 474 2.98 -17.72 -26.24
CA GLY A 474 4.21 -18.51 -26.27
C GLY A 474 4.01 -19.89 -25.64
N ASN A 475 4.65 -20.13 -24.49
CA ASN A 475 4.59 -21.40 -23.78
C ASN A 475 3.21 -21.74 -23.17
N SER A 476 2.28 -20.79 -23.15
CA SER A 476 0.94 -20.96 -22.56
C SER A 476 -0.16 -20.61 -23.56
N THR A 477 -1.16 -21.45 -23.65
CA THR A 477 -2.38 -21.18 -24.43
C THR A 477 -3.44 -20.43 -23.62
N GLN A 478 -3.41 -20.55 -22.30
CA GLN A 478 -4.34 -19.94 -21.37
C GLN A 478 -3.59 -19.49 -20.12
N ALA A 479 -4.03 -18.39 -19.51
CA ALA A 479 -3.50 -17.92 -18.23
C ALA A 479 -3.87 -18.88 -17.10
N PRO A 480 -3.01 -19.04 -16.07
CA PRO A 480 -3.35 -19.80 -14.87
C PRO A 480 -4.67 -19.33 -14.27
N TYR A 481 -5.45 -20.26 -13.75
CA TYR A 481 -6.75 -19.96 -13.15
C TYR A 481 -6.70 -18.89 -12.05
N GLY A 482 -5.67 -18.91 -11.21
CA GLY A 482 -5.45 -17.91 -10.17
C GLY A 482 -5.14 -16.50 -10.69
N GLU A 483 -4.78 -16.37 -11.97
CA GLU A 483 -4.49 -15.09 -12.61
C GLU A 483 -5.66 -14.55 -13.42
N GLN A 484 -6.64 -15.38 -13.76
CA GLN A 484 -7.86 -14.97 -14.44
C GLN A 484 -8.79 -14.18 -13.52
N PHE A 485 -9.69 -13.42 -14.12
CA PHE A 485 -10.66 -12.58 -13.43
C PHE A 485 -12.03 -13.25 -13.30
N PHE A 486 -12.78 -12.83 -12.29
CA PHE A 486 -14.19 -13.22 -12.12
C PHE A 486 -15.01 -12.03 -11.60
N VAL A 487 -16.34 -12.14 -11.69
CA VAL A 487 -17.31 -11.13 -11.25
C VAL A 487 -18.41 -11.79 -10.41
N GLY A 488 -19.03 -11.00 -9.53
CA GLY A 488 -20.06 -11.40 -8.57
C GLY A 488 -19.54 -11.54 -7.15
N GLY A 489 -20.45 -11.46 -6.18
CA GLY A 489 -20.17 -11.57 -4.76
C GLY A 489 -20.10 -10.24 -4.01
N ALA A 490 -19.90 -10.33 -2.70
CA ALA A 490 -20.01 -9.22 -1.74
C ALA A 490 -19.10 -8.00 -2.04
N ASN A 491 -17.98 -8.17 -2.72
CA ASN A 491 -17.01 -7.12 -3.05
C ASN A 491 -16.90 -6.88 -4.57
N SER A 492 -17.91 -7.26 -5.33
CA SER A 492 -17.99 -7.13 -6.77
C SER A 492 -19.40 -6.70 -7.18
N VAL A 493 -20.07 -7.39 -8.11
CA VAL A 493 -21.46 -7.11 -8.48
C VAL A 493 -22.39 -7.87 -7.53
N ARG A 494 -22.88 -7.17 -6.49
CA ARG A 494 -23.60 -7.76 -5.34
C ARG A 494 -25.00 -8.29 -5.66
N GLY A 495 -25.56 -7.95 -6.81
CA GLY A 495 -26.81 -8.56 -7.30
C GLY A 495 -26.64 -10.03 -7.73
N PHE A 496 -25.43 -10.59 -7.68
CA PHE A 496 -25.11 -11.94 -8.13
C PHE A 496 -24.17 -12.65 -7.16
N ALA A 497 -24.30 -13.97 -7.08
CA ALA A 497 -23.40 -14.78 -6.27
C ALA A 497 -21.96 -14.78 -6.83
N VAL A 498 -21.01 -15.19 -6.02
CA VAL A 498 -19.59 -15.24 -6.40
C VAL A 498 -19.40 -16.14 -7.61
N ARG A 499 -18.71 -15.62 -8.65
CA ARG A 499 -18.38 -16.39 -9.86
C ARG A 499 -19.61 -16.99 -10.55
N THR A 500 -20.65 -16.20 -10.75
CA THR A 500 -21.86 -16.63 -11.46
C THR A 500 -22.11 -15.79 -12.72
N ILE A 501 -21.19 -14.89 -13.07
CA ILE A 501 -21.30 -13.98 -14.20
C ILE A 501 -20.16 -14.24 -15.18
N GLY A 502 -20.49 -14.32 -16.46
CA GLY A 502 -19.54 -14.42 -17.56
C GLY A 502 -18.89 -15.80 -17.73
N PRO A 503 -17.92 -15.92 -18.63
CA PRO A 503 -17.39 -14.88 -19.51
C PRO A 503 -18.38 -14.48 -20.62
N GLY A 504 -18.47 -13.18 -20.88
CA GLY A 504 -19.38 -12.62 -21.90
C GLY A 504 -20.84 -12.98 -21.63
N GLY A 505 -21.49 -13.59 -22.63
CA GLY A 505 -22.86 -14.12 -22.53
C GLY A 505 -22.93 -15.60 -22.14
N TYR A 506 -21.80 -16.23 -21.85
CA TYR A 506 -21.77 -17.63 -21.43
C TYR A 506 -22.36 -17.81 -20.04
N HIS A 507 -23.20 -18.81 -19.89
CA HIS A 507 -23.77 -19.23 -18.62
C HIS A 507 -23.89 -20.76 -18.59
N THR A 508 -23.53 -21.36 -17.46
CA THR A 508 -23.64 -22.80 -17.25
C THR A 508 -24.67 -23.11 -16.18
N GLN A 509 -25.28 -24.29 -16.25
CA GLN A 509 -26.18 -24.75 -15.18
C GLN A 509 -25.41 -24.84 -13.87
N ARG A 510 -26.02 -24.42 -12.77
CA ARG A 510 -25.42 -24.47 -11.44
C ARG A 510 -25.12 -25.91 -11.04
N THR A 511 -23.85 -26.25 -11.11
CA THR A 511 -23.29 -27.47 -10.52
C THR A 511 -22.31 -27.08 -9.43
N LYS A 512 -21.87 -28.04 -8.62
CA LYS A 512 -20.88 -27.81 -7.56
C LYS A 512 -19.56 -27.20 -8.07
N TYR A 513 -19.25 -27.35 -9.36
CA TYR A 513 -17.99 -26.91 -10.00
C TYR A 513 -18.19 -25.85 -11.08
N SER A 514 -19.43 -25.40 -11.34
CA SER A 514 -19.72 -24.42 -12.39
C SER A 514 -19.00 -23.08 -12.23
N TYR A 515 -18.58 -22.73 -11.02
CA TYR A 515 -17.82 -21.51 -10.75
C TYR A 515 -16.44 -21.50 -11.44
N ILE A 516 -15.88 -22.65 -11.83
CA ILE A 516 -14.56 -22.76 -12.45
C ILE A 516 -14.58 -22.24 -13.89
N ASP A 517 -15.67 -22.47 -14.60
CA ASP A 517 -15.81 -22.06 -15.99
C ASP A 517 -16.14 -20.57 -16.16
N GLN A 518 -16.52 -19.91 -15.06
CA GLN A 518 -16.95 -18.51 -15.07
C GLN A 518 -15.82 -17.54 -14.72
N THR A 519 -14.71 -17.68 -15.42
CA THR A 519 -13.56 -16.79 -15.38
C THR A 519 -13.25 -16.22 -16.75
N GLY A 520 -12.56 -15.07 -16.80
CA GLY A 520 -12.20 -14.41 -18.04
C GLY A 520 -10.81 -13.80 -18.02
N ASP A 521 -10.34 -13.45 -19.21
CA ASP A 521 -9.03 -12.82 -19.44
C ASP A 521 -9.11 -11.29 -19.33
N VAL A 522 -10.29 -10.72 -19.53
CA VAL A 522 -10.57 -9.28 -19.42
C VAL A 522 -11.67 -9.08 -18.40
N LYS A 523 -11.54 -8.08 -17.54
CA LYS A 523 -12.55 -7.67 -16.56
C LYS A 523 -12.77 -6.17 -16.63
N LEU A 524 -14.05 -5.76 -16.64
CA LEU A 524 -14.48 -4.40 -16.38
C LEU A 524 -15.52 -4.43 -15.26
N GLU A 525 -15.36 -3.55 -14.28
CA GLU A 525 -16.29 -3.45 -13.15
C GLU A 525 -16.38 -2.00 -12.67
N ALA A 526 -17.58 -1.56 -12.35
CA ALA A 526 -17.86 -0.26 -11.75
C ALA A 526 -18.86 -0.42 -10.60
N ASN A 527 -18.61 0.23 -9.50
CA ASN A 527 -19.44 0.19 -8.30
C ASN A 527 -19.67 1.62 -7.81
N ALA A 528 -20.91 1.90 -7.37
CA ALA A 528 -21.27 3.15 -6.72
C ALA A 528 -22.10 2.84 -5.47
N GLU A 529 -21.76 3.47 -4.34
CA GLU A 529 -22.42 3.24 -3.07
C GLU A 529 -22.69 4.56 -2.36
N LEU A 530 -23.95 4.92 -2.21
CA LEU A 530 -24.39 6.04 -1.40
C LEU A 530 -24.47 5.58 0.06
N ARG A 531 -23.65 6.15 0.91
CA ARG A 531 -23.52 5.84 2.34
C ARG A 531 -24.13 6.93 3.18
N THR A 532 -24.99 6.56 4.13
CA THR A 532 -25.62 7.49 5.07
C THR A 532 -25.56 6.98 6.50
N CYS A 533 -25.27 7.87 7.44
CA CYS A 533 -25.40 7.55 8.86
C CYS A 533 -26.89 7.55 9.24
N LEU A 534 -27.39 6.43 9.73
CA LEU A 534 -28.78 6.29 10.20
C LEU A 534 -28.87 6.78 11.65
N PHE A 535 -28.21 6.10 12.56
CA PHE A 535 -28.08 6.52 13.97
C PHE A 535 -26.90 5.82 14.65
N GLY A 536 -26.20 6.54 15.53
CA GLY A 536 -25.05 6.02 16.25
C GLY A 536 -23.98 5.43 15.33
N GLN A 537 -23.68 4.15 15.49
CA GLN A 537 -22.72 3.39 14.70
C GLN A 537 -23.35 2.65 13.50
N LEU A 538 -24.67 2.75 13.33
CA LEU A 538 -25.39 2.11 12.23
C LEU A 538 -25.45 3.02 11.01
N ASN A 539 -24.92 2.53 9.90
CA ASN A 539 -24.93 3.20 8.61
C ASN A 539 -25.76 2.38 7.60
N GLY A 540 -26.51 3.07 6.76
CA GLY A 540 -27.20 2.52 5.62
C GLY A 540 -26.44 2.74 4.33
N ALA A 541 -26.63 1.88 3.36
CA ALA A 541 -26.11 2.05 2.01
C ALA A 541 -27.13 1.68 0.95
N LEU A 542 -27.10 2.42 -0.15
CA LEU A 542 -27.76 2.08 -1.42
C LEU A 542 -26.66 1.93 -2.48
N PHE A 543 -26.68 0.87 -3.25
CA PHE A 543 -25.62 0.62 -4.21
C PHE A 543 -26.12 0.25 -5.60
N LEU A 544 -25.26 0.53 -6.59
CA LEU A 544 -25.40 0.13 -7.97
C LEU A 544 -24.05 -0.42 -8.45
N ASP A 545 -24.04 -1.66 -8.90
CA ASP A 545 -22.86 -2.39 -9.37
C ASP A 545 -23.06 -2.84 -10.80
N ALA A 546 -22.00 -2.76 -11.60
CA ALA A 546 -22.00 -3.24 -12.97
C ALA A 546 -20.65 -3.89 -13.32
N GLY A 547 -20.66 -4.97 -14.08
CA GLY A 547 -19.41 -5.61 -14.51
C GLY A 547 -19.61 -6.91 -15.26
N ASN A 548 -18.53 -7.33 -15.92
CA ASN A 548 -18.43 -8.65 -16.56
C ASN A 548 -16.97 -9.01 -16.80
N VAL A 549 -16.74 -10.26 -17.21
CA VAL A 549 -15.47 -10.78 -17.71
C VAL A 549 -15.63 -11.32 -19.13
N TRP A 550 -14.55 -11.36 -19.91
CA TRP A 550 -14.54 -11.88 -21.29
C TRP A 550 -13.26 -12.66 -21.52
N LEU A 551 -13.31 -13.60 -22.47
CA LEU A 551 -12.11 -14.28 -22.99
C LEU A 551 -11.55 -13.52 -24.20
N ILE A 552 -10.23 -13.40 -24.28
CA ILE A 552 -9.56 -12.81 -25.45
C ILE A 552 -9.62 -13.81 -26.62
N ARG A 553 -9.41 -15.09 -26.34
CA ARG A 553 -9.49 -16.16 -27.33
C ARG A 553 -10.83 -16.84 -27.26
N PRO A 554 -11.52 -17.03 -28.40
CA PRO A 554 -12.77 -17.81 -28.44
C PRO A 554 -12.54 -19.22 -27.88
N ASP A 555 -13.52 -19.72 -27.13
CA ASP A 555 -13.54 -21.07 -26.60
C ASP A 555 -14.82 -21.78 -27.07
N ALA A 556 -14.66 -22.87 -27.82
CA ALA A 556 -15.79 -23.63 -28.36
C ALA A 556 -16.68 -24.21 -27.24
N ASN A 557 -16.12 -24.53 -26.07
CA ASN A 557 -16.86 -25.04 -24.91
C ASN A 557 -17.60 -23.94 -24.14
N ARG A 558 -17.29 -22.67 -24.43
CA ARG A 558 -17.89 -21.50 -23.80
C ARG A 558 -18.37 -20.52 -24.88
N PRO A 559 -19.48 -20.83 -25.58
CA PRO A 559 -20.01 -19.98 -26.62
C PRO A 559 -20.33 -18.57 -26.07
N GLU A 560 -20.25 -17.55 -26.93
CA GLU A 560 -20.48 -16.14 -26.57
C GLU A 560 -19.56 -15.54 -25.49
N SER A 561 -18.48 -16.24 -25.09
CA SER A 561 -17.53 -15.81 -24.08
C SER A 561 -16.49 -14.78 -24.55
N GLY A 562 -16.28 -14.70 -25.87
CA GLY A 562 -15.21 -13.91 -26.47
C GLY A 562 -15.45 -12.39 -26.39
N LEU A 563 -14.34 -11.63 -26.31
CA LEU A 563 -14.35 -10.18 -26.33
C LEU A 563 -14.64 -9.66 -27.76
N THR A 564 -15.90 -9.36 -28.03
CA THR A 564 -16.36 -8.75 -29.26
C THR A 564 -17.17 -7.48 -28.96
N LEU A 565 -17.33 -6.59 -29.93
CA LEU A 565 -18.16 -5.37 -29.76
C LEU A 565 -19.60 -5.70 -29.34
N ARG A 566 -20.15 -6.82 -29.79
CA ARG A 566 -21.46 -7.32 -29.37
C ARG A 566 -21.43 -7.78 -27.91
N ASN A 567 -20.46 -8.58 -27.53
CA ASN A 567 -20.36 -9.16 -26.19
C ASN A 567 -19.87 -8.16 -25.13
N LEU A 568 -19.18 -7.09 -25.54
CA LEU A 568 -18.78 -6.01 -24.62
C LEU A 568 -20.01 -5.29 -24.03
N LYS A 569 -21.14 -5.28 -24.74
CA LYS A 569 -22.40 -4.72 -24.25
C LYS A 569 -23.11 -5.61 -23.20
N ARG A 570 -22.70 -6.87 -23.07
CA ARG A 570 -23.27 -7.83 -22.13
C ARG A 570 -22.64 -7.60 -20.75
N ILE A 571 -23.25 -6.72 -19.97
CA ILE A 571 -22.78 -6.32 -18.64
C ILE A 571 -23.84 -6.71 -17.62
N ALA A 572 -23.45 -7.42 -16.56
CA ALA A 572 -24.32 -7.65 -15.43
C ALA A 572 -24.53 -6.35 -14.66
N VAL A 573 -25.75 -6.07 -14.24
CA VAL A 573 -26.10 -4.91 -13.42
C VAL A 573 -26.89 -5.39 -12.21
N GLY A 574 -26.48 -4.94 -11.04
CA GLY A 574 -27.13 -5.22 -9.77
C GLY A 574 -27.26 -3.97 -8.92
N THR A 575 -28.28 -3.92 -8.11
CA THR A 575 -28.53 -2.87 -7.11
C THR A 575 -28.84 -3.51 -5.77
N GLY A 576 -29.03 -2.71 -4.73
CA GLY A 576 -29.46 -3.23 -3.45
C GLY A 576 -29.26 -2.26 -2.31
N VAL A 577 -29.62 -2.74 -1.15
CA VAL A 577 -29.51 -2.00 0.12
C VAL A 577 -28.61 -2.76 1.07
N GLY A 578 -27.95 -2.04 1.96
CA GLY A 578 -27.10 -2.66 2.93
C GLY A 578 -27.03 -1.92 4.24
N LEU A 579 -26.75 -2.67 5.29
CA LEU A 579 -26.51 -2.15 6.63
C LEU A 579 -25.04 -2.35 7.00
N ARG A 580 -24.45 -1.37 7.68
CA ARG A 580 -23.08 -1.39 8.17
C ARG A 580 -23.10 -1.01 9.64
N TYR A 581 -22.59 -1.87 10.49
CA TYR A 581 -22.43 -1.59 11.90
C TYR A 581 -20.93 -1.39 12.21
N ASP A 582 -20.56 -0.16 12.54
CA ASP A 582 -19.16 0.23 12.76
C ASP A 582 -18.81 0.05 14.25
N LEU A 583 -17.97 -0.93 14.54
CA LEU A 583 -17.47 -1.25 15.89
C LEU A 583 -16.14 -0.56 16.19
N SER A 584 -15.71 0.43 15.38
CA SER A 584 -14.41 1.11 15.44
C SER A 584 -13.22 0.20 15.09
N LEU A 585 -13.22 -1.05 15.54
CA LEU A 585 -12.20 -2.06 15.20
C LEU A 585 -12.53 -2.80 13.90
N LEU A 586 -13.81 -3.03 13.64
CA LEU A 586 -14.29 -3.72 12.44
C LEU A 586 -15.70 -3.21 12.06
N VAL A 587 -16.04 -3.33 10.79
CA VAL A 587 -17.36 -3.02 10.26
C VAL A 587 -18.05 -4.31 9.88
N ILE A 588 -19.19 -4.62 10.50
CA ILE A 588 -20.03 -5.75 10.09
C ILE A 588 -20.99 -5.25 9.01
N ARG A 589 -21.08 -5.97 7.93
CA ARG A 589 -21.86 -5.59 6.76
C ARG A 589 -22.84 -6.70 6.37
N VAL A 590 -24.09 -6.30 6.08
CA VAL A 590 -25.12 -7.14 5.51
C VAL A 590 -25.69 -6.42 4.30
N ASP A 591 -25.57 -7.03 3.11
CA ASP A 591 -26.06 -6.47 1.85
C ASP A 591 -27.14 -7.38 1.27
N LEU A 592 -28.30 -6.82 0.94
CA LEU A 592 -29.32 -7.47 0.12
C LEU A 592 -29.19 -6.96 -1.29
N GLY A 593 -28.61 -7.76 -2.17
CA GLY A 593 -28.42 -7.48 -3.57
C GLY A 593 -29.60 -7.94 -4.42
N VAL A 594 -29.92 -7.17 -5.45
CA VAL A 594 -30.94 -7.45 -6.45
C VAL A 594 -30.29 -7.40 -7.83
N GLY A 595 -30.26 -8.52 -8.54
CA GLY A 595 -29.86 -8.56 -9.94
C GLY A 595 -30.89 -7.85 -10.81
N LEU A 596 -30.44 -6.85 -11.58
CA LEU A 596 -31.28 -6.12 -12.53
C LEU A 596 -31.15 -6.65 -13.96
N HIS A 597 -29.92 -6.96 -14.35
CA HIS A 597 -29.63 -7.45 -15.71
C HIS A 597 -28.56 -8.53 -15.67
N ALA A 598 -28.88 -9.71 -16.17
CA ALA A 598 -27.94 -10.79 -16.43
C ALA A 598 -27.32 -10.65 -17.83
N PRO A 599 -26.00 -10.88 -18.00
CA PRO A 599 -25.33 -10.70 -19.27
C PRO A 599 -25.58 -11.84 -20.27
N TYR A 600 -26.27 -12.88 -19.86
CA TYR A 600 -26.63 -14.05 -20.66
C TYR A 600 -28.12 -14.09 -20.96
N ASP A 601 -28.50 -14.91 -21.91
CA ASP A 601 -29.92 -15.09 -22.31
C ASP A 601 -30.67 -15.87 -21.21
N THR A 602 -31.71 -15.26 -20.68
CA THR A 602 -32.60 -15.86 -19.67
C THR A 602 -33.96 -16.24 -20.26
N GLY A 603 -34.15 -16.02 -21.55
CA GLY A 603 -35.45 -16.19 -22.24
C GLY A 603 -36.40 -15.01 -22.02
N ARG A 604 -36.05 -14.02 -21.17
CA ARG A 604 -36.85 -12.80 -20.95
C ARG A 604 -36.20 -11.60 -21.61
N GLN A 605 -37.02 -10.86 -22.38
CA GLN A 605 -36.56 -9.62 -23.01
C GLN A 605 -36.68 -8.40 -22.09
N GLY A 606 -35.89 -7.36 -22.39
CA GLY A 606 -35.89 -6.10 -21.69
C GLY A 606 -34.67 -5.93 -20.78
N PHE A 607 -34.56 -4.74 -20.15
CA PHE A 607 -33.42 -4.46 -19.24
C PHE A 607 -33.47 -5.36 -18.03
N TYR A 608 -34.61 -5.45 -17.34
CA TYR A 608 -34.82 -6.44 -16.28
C TYR A 608 -35.14 -7.80 -16.92
N ASN A 609 -34.11 -8.65 -17.06
CA ASN A 609 -34.21 -9.91 -17.77
C ASN A 609 -34.19 -11.16 -16.87
N ILE A 610 -34.33 -11.00 -15.55
CA ILE A 610 -34.36 -12.14 -14.62
C ILE A 610 -35.78 -12.67 -14.51
N ASN A 611 -35.95 -13.99 -14.65
CA ASN A 611 -37.26 -14.63 -14.78
C ASN A 611 -38.11 -14.50 -13.53
N ARG A 612 -37.55 -14.79 -12.36
CA ARG A 612 -38.25 -14.72 -11.08
C ARG A 612 -37.55 -13.74 -10.15
N PHE A 613 -38.30 -12.86 -9.52
CA PHE A 613 -37.73 -11.88 -8.58
C PHE A 613 -36.91 -12.56 -7.46
N LYS A 614 -37.36 -13.70 -6.93
CA LYS A 614 -36.63 -14.46 -5.90
C LYS A 614 -35.24 -14.90 -6.37
N GLU A 615 -35.05 -15.16 -7.66
CA GLU A 615 -33.77 -15.55 -8.26
C GLU A 615 -32.81 -14.37 -8.41
N SER A 616 -33.32 -13.13 -8.37
CA SER A 616 -32.54 -11.91 -8.39
C SER A 616 -31.99 -11.51 -7.03
N LEU A 617 -32.47 -12.13 -5.93
CA LEU A 617 -32.10 -11.76 -4.58
C LEU A 617 -30.87 -12.54 -4.11
N VAL A 618 -29.88 -11.81 -3.62
CA VAL A 618 -28.67 -12.39 -3.03
C VAL A 618 -28.35 -11.68 -1.71
N LEU A 619 -28.22 -12.44 -0.64
CA LEU A 619 -27.83 -11.92 0.67
C LEU A 619 -26.34 -12.16 0.88
N HIS A 620 -25.62 -11.10 1.26
CA HIS A 620 -24.20 -11.15 1.56
C HIS A 620 -23.93 -10.70 2.99
N PHE A 621 -23.14 -11.50 3.70
CA PHE A 621 -22.50 -11.12 4.96
C PHE A 621 -21.02 -10.86 4.70
N ALA A 622 -20.49 -9.77 5.20
CA ALA A 622 -19.08 -9.44 5.04
C ALA A 622 -18.56 -8.59 6.21
N ILE A 623 -17.23 -8.54 6.33
CA ILE A 623 -16.52 -7.68 7.27
C ILE A 623 -15.79 -6.62 6.44
N GLY A 624 -15.89 -5.36 6.85
CA GLY A 624 -15.32 -4.21 6.15
C GLY A 624 -16.23 -3.63 5.06
N TYR A 625 -15.79 -2.52 4.48
CA TYR A 625 -16.45 -1.91 3.32
C TYR A 625 -16.13 -2.70 2.05
N PRO A 626 -16.98 -2.66 1.00
CA PRO A 626 -16.74 -3.42 -0.23
C PRO A 626 -15.54 -2.89 -1.04
N PHE A 627 -15.23 -1.60 -0.87
CA PHE A 627 -14.10 -0.88 -1.49
C PHE A 627 -13.83 0.44 -0.76
#